data_3ff29b937c5d265b3cbaaaaf292f17d7
#
_entry.id   3ff29b937c5d265b3cbaaaaf292f17d7
#
_cell.length_a   1.000
_cell.length_b   1.000
_cell.length_c   1.000
_cell.angle_alpha   90.00
_cell.angle_beta   90.00
_cell.angle_gamma   90.00
#
_symmetry.space_group_name_H-M   'P 1'
#
loop_
_entity.id
_entity.type
_entity.pdbx_description
1 polymer ?
#
loop_
_entity_poly.entity_id
_entity_poly.type
_entity_poly.pdbx_seq_one_letter_code
_entity_poly.pdbx_strand_id
1 'polypeptide(L)'
;ENGFAVLSAPPVMGGEYLDGALLERFYREFEEAFQAAFFRYEGNLADFIRSLSPVWKDVGKVSFHLAENKADTSGECPFAFMASFIYRAEGGKAKHLPLGAALKAYAGDRSSMEAVLAPIQKAAQHSEIISGLLESRRIFQPSAWSGHEAYRFLRDIPHFEAANIVIRIANLWKTAPARAQVSVTLDTAKRSVFGADSLLQFSVEVTLGGVVLSAVELQELLDSGGGLVRLKGQWVEAEPEKIAALLDEWKQAEEVARREGLSVIDGLRLLAGADSTGGKLDASSELCRIEASGELKRLLSELHDPAGIAMPRPRAELRDILRPYQFEGFKYLWRISASG
;
A
#
# COMPACT_ATOMS: atom_id res chain seq x y z
N GLU A 1 29.89 15.82 9.60
CA GLU A 1 29.49 14.88 8.51
C GLU A 1 30.17 13.51 8.65
N ASN A 2 31.47 13.48 8.97
CA ASN A 2 32.24 12.22 9.12
C ASN A 2 31.74 11.30 10.25
N GLY A 3 31.23 11.87 11.35
CA GLY A 3 30.67 11.09 12.46
C GLY A 3 29.39 10.32 12.10
N PHE A 4 28.56 10.84 11.21
CA PHE A 4 27.36 10.16 10.73
C PHE A 4 27.70 9.00 9.79
N ALA A 5 28.72 9.15 8.95
CA ALA A 5 29.18 8.10 8.06
C ALA A 5 29.71 6.86 8.82
N VAL A 6 30.42 7.09 9.93
CA VAL A 6 30.89 6.00 10.81
C VAL A 6 29.72 5.26 11.46
N LEU A 7 28.71 6.00 11.97
CA LEU A 7 27.53 5.42 12.61
C LEU A 7 26.60 4.68 11.66
N SER A 8 26.60 5.06 10.39
CA SER A 8 25.75 4.44 9.35
C SER A 8 26.47 3.36 8.54
N ALA A 9 27.72 3.06 8.85
CA ALA A 9 28.46 2.03 8.15
C ALA A 9 27.81 0.64 8.36
N PRO A 10 27.65 -0.15 7.29
CA PRO A 10 27.12 -1.51 7.43
C PRO A 10 28.10 -2.38 8.23
N PRO A 11 27.62 -3.41 8.95
CA PRO A 11 28.46 -4.33 9.71
C PRO A 11 29.28 -5.21 8.75
N VAL A 12 30.47 -4.75 8.39
CA VAL A 12 31.44 -5.47 7.57
C VAL A 12 32.67 -5.81 8.37
N MET A 13 33.39 -6.86 7.96
CA MET A 13 34.66 -7.26 8.60
C MET A 13 35.66 -6.10 8.49
N GLY A 14 36.20 -5.64 9.62
CA GLY A 14 37.08 -4.45 9.70
C GLY A 14 36.32 -3.14 9.98
N GLY A 15 34.99 -3.15 10.07
CA GLY A 15 34.19 -1.96 10.40
C GLY A 15 34.50 -1.37 11.77
N GLU A 16 35.03 -2.17 12.69
CA GLU A 16 35.49 -1.77 14.01
C GLU A 16 36.70 -0.80 13.99
N TYR A 17 37.41 -0.77 12.87
CA TYR A 17 38.55 0.15 12.67
C TYR A 17 38.16 1.44 11.96
N LEU A 18 36.89 1.59 11.58
CA LEU A 18 36.37 2.75 10.87
C LEU A 18 36.13 3.87 11.88
N ASP A 19 36.99 4.88 11.87
CA ASP A 19 36.85 6.10 12.65
C ASP A 19 36.89 7.35 11.76
N GLY A 20 36.63 8.52 12.33
CA GLY A 20 36.63 9.79 11.60
C GLY A 20 38.01 10.13 11.01
N ALA A 21 39.10 9.78 11.70
CA ALA A 21 40.46 10.08 11.26
C ALA A 21 40.86 9.19 10.05
N LEU A 22 40.44 7.93 10.06
CA LEU A 22 40.66 7.00 8.95
C LEU A 22 39.89 7.47 7.70
N LEU A 23 38.64 7.91 7.89
CA LEU A 23 37.84 8.45 6.80
C LEU A 23 38.45 9.73 6.21
N GLU A 24 38.92 10.66 7.04
CA GLU A 24 39.57 11.90 6.57
C GLU A 24 40.86 11.60 5.79
N ARG A 25 41.66 10.64 6.27
CA ARG A 25 42.85 10.18 5.55
C ARG A 25 42.49 9.55 4.23
N PHE A 26 41.46 8.70 4.19
CA PHE A 26 41.00 8.05 2.97
C PHE A 26 40.50 9.08 1.95
N TYR A 27 39.69 10.05 2.39
CA TYR A 27 39.20 11.11 1.52
C TYR A 27 40.35 11.95 0.93
N ARG A 28 41.35 12.28 1.73
CA ARG A 28 42.51 13.05 1.26
C ARG A 28 43.31 12.25 0.22
N GLU A 29 43.65 11.02 0.52
CA GLU A 29 44.35 10.14 -0.42
C GLU A 29 43.58 9.93 -1.72
N PHE A 30 42.23 9.78 -1.60
CA PHE A 30 41.36 9.67 -2.76
C PHE A 30 41.34 10.95 -3.59
N GLU A 31 41.21 12.13 -2.94
CA GLU A 31 41.20 13.42 -3.62
C GLU A 31 42.50 13.67 -4.37
N GLU A 32 43.65 13.42 -3.71
CA GLU A 32 44.97 13.56 -4.33
C GLU A 32 45.13 12.61 -5.53
N ALA A 33 44.74 11.35 -5.41
CA ALA A 33 44.78 10.39 -6.48
C ALA A 33 43.84 10.78 -7.64
N PHE A 34 42.64 11.25 -7.32
CA PHE A 34 41.67 11.71 -8.32
C PHE A 34 42.18 12.94 -9.08
N GLN A 35 42.69 13.95 -8.37
CA GLN A 35 43.25 15.12 -9.01
C GLN A 35 44.45 14.78 -9.89
N ALA A 36 45.38 13.95 -9.43
CA ALA A 36 46.53 13.51 -10.20
C ALA A 36 46.14 12.74 -11.49
N ALA A 37 45.08 11.91 -11.40
CA ALA A 37 44.55 11.20 -12.53
C ALA A 37 43.86 12.12 -13.55
N PHE A 38 43.07 13.09 -13.04
CA PHE A 38 42.38 14.08 -13.88
C PHE A 38 43.34 15.00 -14.60
N PHE A 39 44.43 15.46 -13.94
CA PHE A 39 45.46 16.29 -14.57
C PHE A 39 46.17 15.61 -15.76
N ARG A 40 46.19 14.28 -15.79
CA ARG A 40 46.76 13.48 -16.89
C ARG A 40 45.78 13.22 -18.03
N TYR A 41 44.51 13.56 -17.79
CA TYR A 41 43.45 13.30 -18.76
C TYR A 41 43.24 14.49 -19.68
N GLU A 42 43.35 14.30 -20.99
CA GLU A 42 43.08 15.29 -22.01
C GLU A 42 41.58 15.37 -22.29
N GLY A 43 40.81 16.15 -21.52
CA GLY A 43 39.36 16.29 -21.67
C GLY A 43 38.72 17.01 -20.52
N ASN A 44 37.39 17.10 -20.52
CA ASN A 44 36.65 17.69 -19.43
C ASN A 44 36.39 16.67 -18.30
N LEU A 45 36.01 17.18 -17.12
CA LEU A 45 35.74 16.37 -15.94
C LEU A 45 34.66 15.29 -16.17
N ALA A 46 33.64 15.62 -16.96
CA ALA A 46 32.56 14.67 -17.23
C ALA A 46 33.04 13.48 -18.08
N ASP A 47 33.90 13.73 -19.06
CA ASP A 47 34.51 12.67 -19.88
C ASP A 47 35.50 11.84 -19.08
N PHE A 48 36.26 12.47 -18.18
CA PHE A 48 37.15 11.78 -17.26
C PHE A 48 36.38 10.82 -16.34
N ILE A 49 35.32 11.30 -15.69
CA ILE A 49 34.47 10.48 -14.82
C ILE A 49 33.86 9.30 -15.62
N ARG A 50 33.40 9.54 -16.85
CA ARG A 50 32.89 8.50 -17.74
C ARG A 50 33.94 7.45 -18.10
N SER A 51 35.21 7.84 -18.16
CA SER A 51 36.31 6.92 -18.43
C SER A 51 36.68 6.00 -17.29
N LEU A 52 36.44 6.45 -16.04
CA LEU A 52 36.76 5.68 -14.84
C LEU A 52 35.85 4.46 -14.63
N SER A 53 34.60 4.54 -15.04
CA SER A 53 33.67 3.42 -14.90
C SER A 53 32.56 3.48 -15.96
N PRO A 54 32.21 2.34 -16.58
CA PRO A 54 31.06 2.22 -17.47
C PRO A 54 29.74 2.63 -16.81
N VAL A 55 29.64 2.50 -15.48
CA VAL A 55 28.46 2.90 -14.69
C VAL A 55 28.24 4.42 -14.72
N TRP A 56 29.28 5.21 -14.90
CA TRP A 56 29.24 6.68 -14.99
C TRP A 56 29.07 7.20 -16.42
N LYS A 57 29.06 6.30 -17.41
CA LYS A 57 28.55 6.68 -18.72
C LYS A 57 27.11 7.15 -18.52
N ASP A 58 26.78 8.32 -19.03
CA ASP A 58 25.40 8.86 -19.01
C ASP A 58 24.54 8.07 -20.02
N VAL A 59 24.57 6.78 -19.86
CA VAL A 59 23.72 5.82 -20.56
C VAL A 59 22.38 5.98 -19.90
N GLY A 60 21.58 6.90 -20.31
CA GLY A 60 20.23 7.17 -19.89
C GLY A 60 19.57 6.21 -18.86
N LYS A 61 18.30 6.35 -18.65
CA LYS A 61 17.55 5.46 -17.72
C LYS A 61 16.45 4.72 -18.45
N VAL A 62 16.24 3.47 -18.07
CA VAL A 62 15.05 2.73 -18.49
C VAL A 62 13.84 3.31 -17.78
N SER A 63 12.74 3.44 -18.47
CA SER A 63 11.47 3.89 -17.90
C SER A 63 10.34 2.96 -18.33
N PHE A 64 9.54 2.54 -17.38
CA PHE A 64 8.31 1.81 -17.63
C PHE A 64 7.12 2.77 -17.55
N HIS A 65 6.25 2.67 -18.53
CA HIS A 65 5.05 3.48 -18.65
C HIS A 65 3.82 2.58 -18.56
N LEU A 66 2.89 2.94 -17.68
CA LEU A 66 1.56 2.34 -17.61
C LEU A 66 0.52 3.45 -17.75
N ALA A 67 -0.38 3.32 -18.70
CA ALA A 67 -1.44 4.29 -18.95
C ALA A 67 -2.76 3.58 -19.27
N GLU A 68 -3.88 4.29 -19.16
CA GLU A 68 -5.16 3.79 -19.67
C GLU A 68 -5.12 3.65 -21.19
N ASN A 69 -5.60 2.51 -21.66
CA ASN A 69 -5.77 2.23 -23.09
C ASN A 69 -7.15 2.77 -23.56
N LYS A 70 -7.18 4.03 -23.95
CA LYS A 70 -8.41 4.67 -24.42
C LYS A 70 -8.97 4.09 -25.74
N ALA A 71 -8.17 3.28 -26.43
CA ALA A 71 -8.58 2.61 -27.67
C ALA A 71 -9.32 1.30 -27.39
N ASP A 72 -9.22 0.75 -26.18
CA ASP A 72 -9.95 -0.45 -25.79
C ASP A 72 -11.41 -0.11 -25.50
N THR A 73 -12.31 -0.61 -26.35
CA THR A 73 -13.76 -0.51 -26.19
C THR A 73 -14.37 -1.78 -25.58
N SER A 74 -13.60 -2.87 -25.52
CA SER A 74 -14.06 -4.15 -24.99
C SER A 74 -13.96 -4.24 -23.46
N GLY A 75 -13.04 -3.48 -22.85
CA GLY A 75 -12.71 -3.56 -21.43
C GLY A 75 -11.82 -4.74 -21.05
N GLU A 76 -11.38 -5.55 -22.03
CA GLU A 76 -10.49 -6.70 -21.76
C GLU A 76 -9.05 -6.27 -21.47
N CYS A 77 -8.58 -5.24 -22.18
CA CYS A 77 -7.22 -4.72 -22.05
C CYS A 77 -7.21 -3.20 -21.83
N PRO A 78 -7.73 -2.74 -20.69
CA PRO A 78 -7.94 -1.32 -20.41
C PRO A 78 -6.64 -0.55 -20.13
N PHE A 79 -5.49 -1.22 -20.11
CA PHE A 79 -4.20 -0.60 -19.88
C PHE A 79 -3.26 -0.79 -21.07
N ALA A 80 -2.32 0.12 -21.20
CA ALA A 80 -1.23 0.06 -22.15
C ALA A 80 0.10 0.17 -21.43
N PHE A 81 0.99 -0.76 -21.67
CA PHE A 81 2.36 -0.78 -21.16
C PHE A 81 3.36 -0.49 -22.26
N MET A 82 4.40 0.27 -21.93
CA MET A 82 5.54 0.52 -22.81
C MET A 82 6.82 0.71 -21.99
N ALA A 83 7.89 0.02 -22.37
CA ALA A 83 9.23 0.31 -21.90
C ALA A 83 9.92 1.30 -22.83
N SER A 84 10.56 2.31 -22.26
CA SER A 84 11.33 3.32 -22.98
C SER A 84 12.69 3.55 -22.34
N PHE A 85 13.56 4.17 -23.11
CA PHE A 85 14.87 4.59 -22.66
C PHE A 85 14.96 6.12 -22.72
N ILE A 86 15.33 6.73 -21.59
CA ILE A 86 15.46 8.17 -21.44
C ILE A 86 16.96 8.49 -21.48
N TYR A 87 17.37 9.28 -22.43
CA TYR A 87 18.76 9.74 -22.52
C TYR A 87 18.82 11.25 -22.72
N ARG A 88 19.93 11.86 -22.37
CA ARG A 88 20.20 13.27 -22.66
C ARG A 88 20.83 13.40 -24.03
N ALA A 89 20.16 14.14 -24.92
CA ALA A 89 20.74 14.51 -26.20
C ALA A 89 21.71 15.68 -26.05
N GLU A 90 22.55 15.90 -27.03
CA GLU A 90 23.34 17.12 -27.17
C GLU A 90 22.43 18.35 -27.01
N GLY A 91 22.74 19.23 -26.05
CA GLY A 91 21.88 20.37 -25.67
C GLY A 91 21.03 20.15 -24.40
N GLY A 92 21.23 19.03 -23.66
CA GLY A 92 20.71 18.84 -22.30
C GLY A 92 19.23 18.44 -22.19
N LYS A 93 18.48 18.36 -23.32
CA LYS A 93 17.07 17.94 -23.30
C LYS A 93 16.96 16.42 -23.22
N ALA A 94 16.12 15.94 -22.28
CA ALA A 94 15.80 14.52 -22.19
C ALA A 94 14.98 14.07 -23.40
N LYS A 95 15.46 13.03 -24.09
CA LYS A 95 14.74 12.37 -25.17
C LYS A 95 14.32 10.97 -24.73
N HIS A 96 13.16 10.55 -25.21
CA HIS A 96 12.58 9.25 -24.99
C HIS A 96 12.61 8.42 -26.27
N LEU A 97 13.18 7.23 -26.19
CA LEU A 97 13.14 6.25 -27.28
C LEU A 97 12.39 5.00 -26.77
N PRO A 98 11.53 4.37 -27.59
CA PRO A 98 11.07 3.02 -27.31
C PRO A 98 12.28 2.09 -27.07
N LEU A 99 12.18 1.19 -26.08
CA LEU A 99 13.31 0.36 -25.66
C LEU A 99 13.93 -0.42 -26.83
N GLY A 100 13.10 -0.97 -27.73
CA GLY A 100 13.57 -1.67 -28.92
C GLY A 100 14.36 -0.78 -29.91
N ALA A 101 14.01 0.51 -30.00
CA ALA A 101 14.74 1.46 -30.82
C ALA A 101 16.09 1.84 -30.16
N ALA A 102 16.12 1.98 -28.83
CA ALA A 102 17.34 2.23 -28.09
C ALA A 102 18.35 1.09 -28.26
N LEU A 103 17.94 -0.17 -28.15
CA LEU A 103 18.81 -1.32 -28.35
C LEU A 103 19.37 -1.41 -29.81
N LYS A 104 18.56 -1.04 -30.79
CA LYS A 104 19.05 -0.96 -32.18
C LYS A 104 20.10 0.13 -32.35
N ALA A 105 19.92 1.27 -31.72
CA ALA A 105 20.88 2.38 -31.76
C ALA A 105 22.21 2.01 -31.09
N TYR A 106 22.21 1.16 -30.07
CA TYR A 106 23.41 0.71 -29.35
C TYR A 106 23.92 -0.67 -29.80
N ALA A 107 23.42 -1.23 -30.92
CA ALA A 107 23.78 -2.56 -31.39
C ALA A 107 25.29 -2.75 -31.62
N GLY A 108 26.06 -1.67 -31.87
CA GLY A 108 27.52 -1.68 -32.02
C GLY A 108 28.31 -1.46 -30.73
N ASP A 109 27.68 -1.10 -29.63
CA ASP A 109 28.31 -0.84 -28.32
C ASP A 109 27.77 -1.80 -27.26
N ARG A 110 28.51 -2.88 -27.03
CA ARG A 110 28.15 -3.91 -26.04
C ARG A 110 27.99 -3.34 -24.63
N SER A 111 28.85 -2.40 -24.23
CA SER A 111 28.81 -1.79 -22.91
C SER A 111 27.51 -0.98 -22.68
N SER A 112 27.11 -0.18 -23.68
CA SER A 112 25.86 0.57 -23.64
C SER A 112 24.62 -0.34 -23.68
N MET A 113 24.68 -1.45 -24.46
CA MET A 113 23.62 -2.45 -24.47
C MET A 113 23.46 -3.14 -23.10
N GLU A 114 24.57 -3.55 -22.49
CA GLU A 114 24.55 -4.16 -21.15
C GLU A 114 23.98 -3.17 -20.12
N ALA A 115 24.36 -1.89 -20.16
CA ALA A 115 23.83 -0.87 -19.26
C ALA A 115 22.31 -0.62 -19.42
N VAL A 116 21.77 -0.78 -20.63
CA VAL A 116 20.31 -0.69 -20.88
C VAL A 116 19.59 -1.94 -20.36
N LEU A 117 20.17 -3.13 -20.54
CA LEU A 117 19.52 -4.39 -20.19
C LEU A 117 19.67 -4.78 -18.72
N ALA A 118 20.75 -4.41 -18.05
CA ALA A 118 21.02 -4.80 -16.67
C ALA A 118 19.91 -4.39 -15.68
N PRO A 119 19.33 -3.16 -15.70
CA PRO A 119 18.21 -2.81 -14.85
C PRO A 119 16.98 -3.70 -15.09
N ILE A 120 16.70 -4.04 -16.34
CA ILE A 120 15.56 -4.87 -16.72
C ILE A 120 15.75 -6.31 -16.23
N GLN A 121 16.96 -6.86 -16.39
CA GLN A 121 17.30 -8.19 -15.88
C GLN A 121 17.19 -8.25 -14.35
N LYS A 122 17.65 -7.20 -13.66
CA LYS A 122 17.49 -7.08 -12.21
C LYS A 122 16.02 -7.04 -11.79
N ALA A 123 15.20 -6.28 -12.50
CA ALA A 123 13.75 -6.24 -12.26
C ALA A 123 13.07 -7.58 -12.53
N ALA A 124 13.48 -8.30 -13.59
CA ALA A 124 12.94 -9.61 -13.94
C ALA A 124 13.22 -10.69 -12.89
N GLN A 125 14.27 -10.55 -12.07
CA GLN A 125 14.54 -11.48 -10.97
C GLN A 125 13.48 -11.45 -9.86
N HIS A 126 12.75 -10.34 -9.74
CA HIS A 126 11.77 -10.11 -8.67
C HIS A 126 10.35 -9.90 -9.20
N SER A 127 10.15 -9.91 -10.51
CA SER A 127 8.86 -9.67 -11.16
C SER A 127 8.62 -10.68 -12.26
N GLU A 128 7.68 -11.59 -12.05
CA GLU A 128 7.29 -12.59 -13.03
C GLU A 128 6.74 -11.97 -14.32
N ILE A 129 6.01 -10.82 -14.20
CA ILE A 129 5.49 -10.14 -15.38
C ILE A 129 6.60 -9.60 -16.27
N ILE A 130 7.65 -9.01 -15.68
CA ILE A 130 8.79 -8.50 -16.43
C ILE A 130 9.64 -9.65 -16.98
N SER A 131 9.82 -10.75 -16.23
CA SER A 131 10.48 -11.96 -16.72
C SER A 131 9.78 -12.51 -17.96
N GLY A 132 8.46 -12.71 -17.91
CA GLY A 132 7.69 -13.20 -19.03
C GLY A 132 7.71 -12.27 -20.26
N LEU A 133 7.70 -10.95 -20.04
CA LEU A 133 7.84 -9.96 -21.11
C LEU A 133 9.25 -10.00 -21.75
N LEU A 134 10.28 -10.23 -20.96
CA LEU A 134 11.65 -10.32 -21.43
C LEU A 134 11.88 -11.60 -22.25
N GLU A 135 11.44 -12.75 -21.74
CA GLU A 135 11.50 -14.06 -22.39
C GLU A 135 10.75 -14.08 -23.73
N SER A 136 9.53 -13.52 -23.74
CA SER A 136 8.70 -13.40 -24.94
C SER A 136 9.14 -12.27 -25.88
N ARG A 137 10.14 -11.47 -25.50
CA ARG A 137 10.60 -10.27 -26.21
C ARG A 137 9.52 -9.17 -26.38
N ARG A 138 8.40 -9.29 -25.71
CA ARG A 138 7.30 -8.31 -25.76
C ARG A 138 7.65 -7.00 -25.06
N ILE A 139 8.62 -6.98 -24.16
CA ILE A 139 9.08 -5.78 -23.45
C ILE A 139 9.60 -4.68 -24.41
N PHE A 140 10.00 -5.03 -25.63
CA PHE A 140 10.53 -4.09 -26.62
C PHE A 140 9.46 -3.39 -27.45
N GLN A 141 8.20 -3.74 -27.24
CA GLN A 141 7.05 -3.19 -27.97
C GLN A 141 5.97 -2.75 -26.99
N PRO A 142 5.13 -1.75 -27.35
CA PRO A 142 3.93 -1.45 -26.61
C PRO A 142 3.01 -2.67 -26.56
N SER A 143 2.41 -2.94 -25.41
CA SER A 143 1.46 -4.03 -25.23
C SER A 143 0.21 -3.55 -24.50
N ALA A 144 -0.93 -4.09 -24.89
CA ALA A 144 -2.18 -3.91 -24.20
C ALA A 144 -2.26 -4.92 -23.04
N TRP A 145 -2.69 -4.45 -21.87
CA TRP A 145 -2.72 -5.22 -20.63
C TRP A 145 -4.10 -5.26 -20.02
N SER A 146 -4.42 -6.40 -19.45
CA SER A 146 -5.58 -6.60 -18.58
C SER A 146 -5.41 -5.86 -17.25
N GLY A 147 -6.50 -5.71 -16.50
CA GLY A 147 -6.46 -5.19 -15.13
C GLY A 147 -5.59 -6.01 -14.19
N HIS A 148 -5.52 -7.33 -14.40
CA HIS A 148 -4.67 -8.22 -13.62
C HIS A 148 -3.17 -8.00 -13.89
N GLU A 149 -2.77 -7.87 -15.14
CA GLU A 149 -1.36 -7.57 -15.49
C GLU A 149 -0.94 -6.21 -14.95
N ALA A 150 -1.79 -5.20 -15.10
CA ALA A 150 -1.52 -3.86 -14.55
C ALA A 150 -1.39 -3.87 -13.02
N TYR A 151 -2.24 -4.63 -12.32
CA TYR A 151 -2.15 -4.79 -10.87
C TYR A 151 -0.85 -5.43 -10.41
N ARG A 152 -0.43 -6.53 -11.05
CA ARG A 152 0.85 -7.20 -10.74
C ARG A 152 2.03 -6.25 -10.94
N PHE A 153 2.01 -5.49 -12.02
CA PHE A 153 3.04 -4.47 -12.29
C PHE A 153 3.08 -3.40 -11.20
N LEU A 154 1.94 -2.90 -10.76
CA LEU A 154 1.87 -1.88 -9.71
C LEU A 154 2.42 -2.38 -8.38
N ARG A 155 2.14 -3.63 -8.04
CA ARG A 155 2.66 -4.27 -6.82
C ARG A 155 4.18 -4.41 -6.84
N ASP A 156 4.76 -4.61 -8.02
CA ASP A 156 6.19 -4.84 -8.19
C ASP A 156 7.01 -3.53 -8.34
N ILE A 157 6.38 -2.34 -8.29
CA ILE A 157 7.04 -1.03 -8.41
C ILE A 157 8.26 -0.88 -7.50
N PRO A 158 8.23 -1.25 -6.20
CA PRO A 158 9.40 -1.12 -5.33
C PRO A 158 10.63 -1.86 -5.87
N HIS A 159 10.44 -3.01 -6.53
CA HIS A 159 11.52 -3.77 -7.17
C HIS A 159 12.08 -3.07 -8.40
N PHE A 160 11.23 -2.39 -9.16
CA PHE A 160 11.65 -1.61 -10.33
C PHE A 160 12.46 -0.38 -9.93
N GLU A 161 12.04 0.33 -8.89
CA GLU A 161 12.76 1.47 -8.33
C GLU A 161 14.12 1.03 -7.78
N ALA A 162 14.18 -0.10 -7.06
CA ALA A 162 15.43 -0.71 -6.58
C ALA A 162 16.37 -1.15 -7.73
N ALA A 163 15.82 -1.42 -8.91
CA ALA A 163 16.57 -1.67 -10.13
C ALA A 163 16.94 -0.39 -10.91
N ASN A 164 16.67 0.80 -10.35
CA ASN A 164 16.92 2.11 -10.97
C ASN A 164 16.13 2.34 -12.27
N ILE A 165 14.91 1.78 -12.35
CA ILE A 165 13.95 2.00 -13.44
C ILE A 165 13.01 3.13 -13.05
N VAL A 166 12.81 4.08 -13.96
CA VAL A 166 11.88 5.20 -13.74
C VAL A 166 10.46 4.74 -14.06
N ILE A 167 9.56 4.82 -13.10
CA ILE A 167 8.17 4.44 -13.29
C ILE A 167 7.34 5.67 -13.63
N ARG A 168 6.57 5.59 -14.71
CA ARG A 168 5.63 6.61 -15.16
C ARG A 168 4.24 6.02 -15.26
N ILE A 169 3.41 6.38 -14.31
CA ILE A 169 2.01 5.98 -14.25
C ILE A 169 1.18 7.23 -14.51
N ALA A 170 0.13 7.11 -15.31
CA ALA A 170 -0.84 8.19 -15.50
C ALA A 170 -1.43 8.60 -14.13
N ASN A 171 -1.89 9.85 -14.02
CA ASN A 171 -2.33 10.51 -12.77
C ASN A 171 -3.41 9.75 -11.95
N LEU A 172 -3.89 8.63 -12.43
CA LEU A 172 -4.89 7.74 -11.80
C LEU A 172 -4.41 7.12 -10.47
N TRP A 173 -3.10 7.10 -10.22
CA TRP A 173 -2.50 6.34 -9.11
C TRP A 173 -1.74 7.23 -8.12
N LYS A 174 -2.06 8.51 -8.04
CA LYS A 174 -1.47 9.39 -7.02
C LYS A 174 -1.90 9.01 -5.59
N THR A 175 -2.99 8.30 -5.48
CA THR A 175 -3.50 7.71 -4.24
C THR A 175 -3.63 6.20 -4.45
N ALA A 176 -3.34 5.39 -3.45
CA ALA A 176 -3.56 3.94 -3.53
C ALA A 176 -5.01 3.66 -4.00
N PRO A 177 -5.23 2.68 -4.89
CA PRO A 177 -6.58 2.36 -5.34
C PRO A 177 -7.46 2.02 -4.16
N ALA A 178 -8.71 2.41 -4.21
CA ALA A 178 -9.67 1.99 -3.21
C ALA A 178 -9.80 0.46 -3.24
N ARG A 179 -9.87 -0.15 -2.05
CA ARG A 179 -10.06 -1.61 -1.92
C ARG A 179 -11.50 -1.89 -1.56
N ALA A 180 -12.06 -2.91 -2.15
CA ALA A 180 -13.33 -3.45 -1.70
C ALA A 180 -13.12 -4.21 -0.39
N GLN A 181 -14.00 -3.99 0.59
CA GLN A 181 -13.91 -4.57 1.93
C GLN A 181 -15.25 -5.16 2.36
N VAL A 182 -15.22 -6.28 3.08
CA VAL A 182 -16.40 -6.79 3.78
C VAL A 182 -16.61 -5.94 5.02
N SER A 183 -17.73 -5.26 5.09
CA SER A 183 -18.13 -4.40 6.22
C SER A 183 -19.16 -5.12 7.06
N VAL A 184 -18.81 -5.35 8.31
CA VAL A 184 -19.68 -5.96 9.31
C VAL A 184 -20.18 -4.84 10.24
N THR A 185 -21.49 -4.64 10.26
CA THR A 185 -22.09 -3.58 11.09
C THR A 185 -22.87 -4.19 12.24
N LEU A 186 -22.57 -3.71 13.44
CA LEU A 186 -23.26 -4.08 14.67
C LEU A 186 -24.10 -2.89 15.16
N ASP A 187 -25.38 -3.13 15.46
CA ASP A 187 -26.28 -2.13 16.03
C ASP A 187 -27.21 -2.75 17.09
N THR A 188 -27.86 -1.93 17.87
CA THR A 188 -28.87 -2.40 18.83
C THR A 188 -30.19 -2.71 18.12
N ALA A 189 -30.82 -3.85 18.46
CA ALA A 189 -32.03 -4.32 17.79
C ALA A 189 -33.27 -3.44 17.97
N LYS A 190 -33.33 -2.59 19.00
CA LYS A 190 -34.41 -1.60 19.30
C LYS A 190 -33.91 -0.57 20.32
N ARG A 191 -34.62 0.56 20.44
CA ARG A 191 -34.48 1.56 21.50
C ARG A 191 -34.85 0.97 22.90
N SER A 192 -34.26 -0.15 23.28
CA SER A 192 -34.49 -0.72 24.60
C SER A 192 -33.25 -0.54 25.45
N VAL A 193 -33.49 -0.43 26.74
CA VAL A 193 -32.51 -0.35 27.82
C VAL A 193 -31.33 -1.26 27.53
N PHE A 194 -30.13 -0.68 27.49
CA PHE A 194 -28.89 -1.40 27.18
C PHE A 194 -28.54 -2.27 28.39
N GLY A 195 -28.83 -3.58 28.32
CA GLY A 195 -28.53 -4.57 29.36
C GLY A 195 -27.66 -5.70 28.80
N ALA A 196 -27.08 -6.49 29.70
CA ALA A 196 -26.26 -7.65 29.35
C ALA A 196 -27.01 -8.67 28.46
N ASP A 197 -28.32 -8.71 28.54
CA ASP A 197 -29.22 -9.59 27.77
C ASP A 197 -29.73 -8.94 26.46
N SER A 198 -29.29 -7.72 26.14
CA SER A 198 -29.69 -7.05 24.90
C SER A 198 -29.04 -7.75 23.71
N LEU A 199 -29.84 -7.96 22.67
CA LEU A 199 -29.37 -8.55 21.41
C LEU A 199 -28.97 -7.47 20.43
N LEU A 200 -27.85 -7.70 19.74
CA LEU A 200 -27.38 -6.86 18.65
C LEU A 200 -27.92 -7.32 17.30
N GLN A 201 -28.18 -6.37 16.43
CA GLN A 201 -28.35 -6.62 15.00
C GLN A 201 -26.97 -6.69 14.34
N PHE A 202 -26.87 -7.65 13.44
CA PHE A 202 -25.65 -7.95 12.71
C PHE A 202 -25.96 -7.90 11.22
N SER A 203 -25.24 -7.11 10.45
CA SER A 203 -25.38 -7.05 9.01
C SER A 203 -24.03 -7.08 8.31
N VAL A 204 -23.98 -7.76 7.17
CA VAL A 204 -22.76 -7.95 6.37
C VAL A 204 -22.99 -7.41 4.97
N GLU A 205 -22.15 -6.48 4.56
CA GLU A 205 -22.20 -5.83 3.26
C GLU A 205 -20.78 -5.70 2.69
N VAL A 206 -20.66 -5.56 1.37
CA VAL A 206 -19.40 -5.21 0.74
C VAL A 206 -19.38 -3.72 0.44
N THR A 207 -18.34 -3.05 0.87
CA THR A 207 -18.18 -1.60 0.71
C THR A 207 -16.94 -1.26 -0.10
N LEU A 208 -17.00 -0.14 -0.80
CA LEU A 208 -15.89 0.48 -1.50
C LEU A 208 -15.72 1.91 -1.01
N GLY A 209 -14.61 2.18 -0.32
CA GLY A 209 -14.38 3.51 0.26
C GLY A 209 -15.49 3.95 1.25
N GLY A 210 -16.13 2.99 1.91
CA GLY A 210 -17.24 3.24 2.86
C GLY A 210 -18.63 3.35 2.20
N VAL A 211 -18.74 3.14 0.88
CA VAL A 211 -20.01 3.12 0.17
C VAL A 211 -20.39 1.69 -0.17
N VAL A 212 -21.58 1.26 0.22
CA VAL A 212 -22.10 -0.10 -0.04
C VAL A 212 -22.21 -0.35 -1.54
N LEU A 213 -21.76 -1.52 -1.97
CA LEU A 213 -21.94 -2.00 -3.34
C LEU A 213 -23.35 -2.55 -3.53
N SER A 214 -23.94 -2.20 -4.67
CA SER A 214 -25.21 -2.83 -5.11
C SER A 214 -24.96 -4.31 -5.48
N ALA A 215 -26.04 -5.09 -5.56
CA ALA A 215 -25.94 -6.50 -5.95
C ALA A 215 -25.29 -6.69 -7.34
N VAL A 216 -25.54 -5.77 -8.28
CA VAL A 216 -24.94 -5.81 -9.63
C VAL A 216 -23.44 -5.51 -9.55
N GLU A 217 -23.04 -4.47 -8.84
CA GLU A 217 -21.62 -4.08 -8.67
C GLU A 217 -20.82 -5.16 -7.91
N LEU A 218 -21.44 -5.80 -6.92
CA LEU A 218 -20.84 -6.93 -6.21
C LEU A 218 -20.63 -8.12 -7.15
N GLN A 219 -21.61 -8.43 -7.99
CA GLN A 219 -21.49 -9.51 -8.97
C GLN A 219 -20.39 -9.20 -10.00
N GLU A 220 -20.34 -7.97 -10.53
CA GLU A 220 -19.27 -7.54 -11.42
C GLU A 220 -17.88 -7.68 -10.78
N LEU A 221 -17.78 -7.36 -9.48
CA LEU A 221 -16.53 -7.50 -8.73
C LEU A 221 -16.15 -8.97 -8.56
N LEU A 222 -17.11 -9.84 -8.22
CA LEU A 222 -16.86 -11.28 -8.01
C LEU A 222 -16.56 -12.01 -9.32
N ASP A 223 -17.20 -11.61 -10.42
CA ASP A 223 -16.96 -12.18 -11.76
C ASP A 223 -15.68 -11.66 -12.41
N SER A 224 -15.06 -10.63 -11.82
CA SER A 224 -13.80 -10.09 -12.31
C SER A 224 -12.67 -11.10 -12.10
N GLY A 225 -11.74 -11.16 -13.04
CA GLY A 225 -10.54 -12.02 -12.92
C GLY A 225 -9.53 -11.55 -11.86
N GLY A 226 -9.92 -10.63 -10.98
CA GLY A 226 -9.05 -10.01 -9.97
C GLY A 226 -8.12 -8.94 -10.54
N GLY A 227 -7.41 -8.25 -9.65
CA GLY A 227 -6.52 -7.16 -10.01
C GLY A 227 -7.23 -5.81 -10.01
N LEU A 228 -7.13 -5.05 -11.09
CA LEU A 228 -7.77 -3.76 -11.22
C LEU A 228 -9.08 -3.86 -12.00
N VAL A 229 -10.15 -3.47 -11.34
CA VAL A 229 -11.51 -3.48 -11.89
C VAL A 229 -12.06 -2.05 -11.86
N ARG A 230 -12.85 -1.70 -12.86
CA ARG A 230 -13.50 -0.39 -12.90
C ARG A 230 -14.88 -0.46 -12.27
N LEU A 231 -15.02 0.05 -11.05
CA LEU A 231 -16.30 0.17 -10.34
C LEU A 231 -16.61 1.65 -10.07
N LYS A 232 -17.85 2.05 -10.28
CA LYS A 232 -18.31 3.45 -10.08
C LYS A 232 -17.43 4.50 -10.78
N GLY A 233 -16.85 4.14 -11.93
CA GLY A 233 -15.97 5.03 -12.70
C GLY A 233 -14.54 5.16 -12.15
N GLN A 234 -14.19 4.43 -11.11
CA GLN A 234 -12.86 4.42 -10.48
C GLN A 234 -12.21 3.05 -10.63
N TRP A 235 -10.88 3.03 -10.69
CA TRP A 235 -10.12 1.79 -10.64
C TRP A 235 -10.00 1.33 -9.18
N VAL A 236 -10.32 0.08 -8.95
CA VAL A 236 -10.42 -0.56 -7.65
C VAL A 236 -9.55 -1.79 -7.64
N GLU A 237 -8.83 -2.01 -6.56
CA GLU A 237 -8.16 -3.27 -6.30
C GLU A 237 -9.21 -4.31 -5.87
N ALA A 238 -9.33 -5.39 -6.63
CA ALA A 238 -10.27 -6.47 -6.38
C ALA A 238 -9.53 -7.79 -6.16
N GLU A 239 -9.84 -8.46 -5.05
CA GLU A 239 -9.43 -9.82 -4.74
C GLU A 239 -10.71 -10.68 -4.58
N PRO A 240 -11.39 -11.03 -5.71
CA PRO A 240 -12.74 -11.59 -5.68
C PRO A 240 -12.82 -12.89 -4.87
N GLU A 241 -11.83 -13.76 -4.98
CA GLU A 241 -11.80 -15.04 -4.23
C GLU A 241 -11.76 -14.82 -2.71
N LYS A 242 -10.94 -13.87 -2.25
CA LYS A 242 -10.87 -13.55 -0.82
C LYS A 242 -12.12 -12.85 -0.32
N ILE A 243 -12.68 -11.94 -1.12
CA ILE A 243 -13.92 -11.24 -0.78
C ILE A 243 -15.08 -12.23 -0.73
N ALA A 244 -15.18 -13.17 -1.70
CA ALA A 244 -16.20 -14.20 -1.71
C ALA A 244 -16.11 -15.10 -0.46
N ALA A 245 -14.92 -15.59 -0.15
CA ALA A 245 -14.70 -16.44 1.03
C ALA A 245 -15.07 -15.72 2.34
N LEU A 246 -14.59 -14.49 2.52
CA LEU A 246 -14.92 -13.66 3.68
C LEU A 246 -16.42 -13.37 3.76
N LEU A 247 -17.03 -13.02 2.63
CA LEU A 247 -18.47 -12.72 2.57
C LEU A 247 -19.32 -13.93 2.96
N ASP A 248 -18.97 -15.11 2.48
CA ASP A 248 -19.69 -16.36 2.81
C ASP A 248 -19.52 -16.69 4.31
N GLU A 249 -18.32 -16.56 4.84
CA GLU A 249 -18.03 -16.80 6.26
C GLU A 249 -18.84 -15.86 7.16
N TRP A 250 -18.81 -14.56 6.86
CA TRP A 250 -19.54 -13.55 7.63
C TRP A 250 -21.05 -13.63 7.46
N LYS A 251 -21.57 -14.04 6.28
CA LYS A 251 -23.01 -14.30 6.08
C LYS A 251 -23.49 -15.50 6.86
N GLN A 252 -22.66 -16.55 6.97
CA GLN A 252 -23.00 -17.68 7.84
C GLN A 252 -23.08 -17.23 9.32
N ALA A 253 -22.14 -16.39 9.77
CA ALA A 253 -22.17 -15.81 11.10
C ALA A 253 -23.41 -14.90 11.31
N GLU A 254 -23.81 -14.12 10.32
CA GLU A 254 -25.04 -13.32 10.33
C GLU A 254 -26.29 -14.20 10.52
N GLU A 255 -26.35 -15.32 9.81
CA GLU A 255 -27.46 -16.27 9.90
C GLU A 255 -27.55 -16.92 11.29
N VAL A 256 -26.39 -17.29 11.88
CA VAL A 256 -26.33 -17.83 13.25
C VAL A 256 -26.75 -16.73 14.25
N ALA A 257 -26.20 -15.52 14.13
CA ALA A 257 -26.58 -14.40 14.98
C ALA A 257 -28.07 -14.05 14.89
N ARG A 258 -28.69 -14.22 13.74
CA ARG A 258 -30.14 -14.01 13.53
C ARG A 258 -30.97 -15.07 14.23
N ARG A 259 -30.51 -16.32 14.33
CA ARG A 259 -31.24 -17.45 14.96
C ARG A 259 -31.05 -17.47 16.47
N GLU A 260 -29.85 -17.31 16.92
CA GLU A 260 -29.46 -17.50 18.33
C GLU A 260 -29.42 -16.17 19.10
N GLY A 261 -29.33 -15.05 18.39
CA GLY A 261 -29.04 -13.72 18.92
C GLY A 261 -27.54 -13.49 19.14
N LEU A 262 -27.09 -12.28 18.97
CA LEU A 262 -25.72 -11.86 19.31
C LEU A 262 -25.75 -11.06 20.59
N SER A 263 -25.08 -11.53 21.65
CA SER A 263 -25.01 -10.80 22.90
C SER A 263 -24.15 -9.52 22.75
N VAL A 264 -24.43 -8.52 23.58
CA VAL A 264 -23.60 -7.29 23.60
C VAL A 264 -22.13 -7.61 23.90
N ILE A 265 -21.87 -8.55 24.80
CA ILE A 265 -20.50 -8.95 25.17
C ILE A 265 -19.77 -9.55 23.95
N ASP A 266 -20.41 -10.41 23.19
CA ASP A 266 -19.80 -11.02 22.02
C ASP A 266 -19.60 -9.99 20.88
N GLY A 267 -20.55 -9.07 20.70
CA GLY A 267 -20.41 -7.96 19.78
C GLY A 267 -19.25 -7.02 20.14
N LEU A 268 -19.06 -6.72 21.43
CA LEU A 268 -17.91 -5.92 21.89
C LEU A 268 -16.58 -6.65 21.70
N ARG A 269 -16.55 -7.98 21.86
CA ARG A 269 -15.36 -8.79 21.56
C ARG A 269 -15.02 -8.73 20.09
N LEU A 270 -16.01 -8.86 19.20
CA LEU A 270 -15.83 -8.71 17.76
C LEU A 270 -15.29 -7.32 17.39
N LEU A 271 -15.83 -6.25 17.96
CA LEU A 271 -15.35 -4.88 17.75
C LEU A 271 -13.92 -4.67 18.27
N ALA A 272 -13.52 -5.40 19.30
CA ALA A 272 -12.15 -5.39 19.83
C ALA A 272 -11.18 -6.28 19.04
N GLY A 273 -11.65 -6.93 17.97
CA GLY A 273 -10.82 -7.87 17.19
C GLY A 273 -10.53 -9.19 17.91
N ALA A 274 -11.30 -9.52 18.96
CA ALA A 274 -11.15 -10.76 19.70
C ALA A 274 -12.08 -11.84 19.12
N ASP A 275 -11.53 -13.04 18.90
CA ASP A 275 -12.31 -14.21 18.46
C ASP A 275 -13.39 -14.58 19.48
N SER A 276 -14.64 -14.30 19.14
CA SER A 276 -15.79 -14.67 19.97
C SER A 276 -16.47 -15.96 19.56
N THR A 277 -16.13 -16.53 18.40
CA THR A 277 -16.79 -17.67 17.78
C THR A 277 -15.88 -18.89 17.57
N GLY A 278 -14.89 -19.09 18.45
CA GLY A 278 -14.06 -20.31 18.41
C GLY A 278 -13.06 -20.38 17.25
N GLY A 279 -12.52 -19.25 16.81
CA GLY A 279 -11.37 -19.20 15.89
C GLY A 279 -11.72 -19.41 14.42
N LYS A 280 -12.97 -19.18 14.02
CA LYS A 280 -13.42 -19.35 12.63
C LYS A 280 -13.57 -18.04 11.85
N LEU A 281 -13.62 -16.87 12.50
CA LEU A 281 -13.84 -15.58 11.84
C LEU A 281 -12.55 -14.80 11.78
N ASP A 282 -12.06 -14.51 10.58
CA ASP A 282 -10.88 -13.65 10.39
C ASP A 282 -11.25 -12.16 10.48
N ALA A 283 -11.45 -11.70 11.72
CA ALA A 283 -11.70 -10.30 12.04
C ALA A 283 -10.45 -9.41 11.82
N SER A 284 -9.27 -10.01 11.69
CA SER A 284 -7.99 -9.31 11.51
C SER A 284 -7.61 -9.08 10.05
N SER A 285 -8.40 -9.61 9.11
CA SER A 285 -8.16 -9.44 7.68
C SER A 285 -8.20 -7.96 7.28
N GLU A 286 -7.22 -7.50 6.51
CA GLU A 286 -7.22 -6.14 5.93
C GLU A 286 -8.44 -5.86 5.03
N LEU A 287 -9.12 -6.93 4.58
CA LEU A 287 -10.33 -6.86 3.76
C LEU A 287 -11.62 -6.89 4.59
N CYS A 288 -11.54 -7.02 5.90
CA CYS A 288 -12.68 -7.02 6.81
C CYS A 288 -12.67 -5.77 7.70
N ARG A 289 -13.82 -5.13 7.84
CA ARG A 289 -14.01 -3.98 8.71
C ARG A 289 -15.25 -4.17 9.58
N ILE A 290 -15.05 -4.18 10.89
CA ILE A 290 -16.14 -4.31 11.84
C ILE A 290 -16.40 -2.96 12.49
N GLU A 291 -17.63 -2.48 12.41
CA GLU A 291 -18.02 -1.17 12.93
C GLU A 291 -19.31 -1.25 13.77
N ALA A 292 -19.36 -0.41 14.80
CA ALA A 292 -20.62 -0.13 15.46
C ALA A 292 -21.38 0.96 14.70
N SER A 293 -22.69 0.84 14.59
CA SER A 293 -23.57 1.86 14.03
C SER A 293 -24.64 2.31 15.01
N GLY A 294 -25.42 3.32 14.62
CA GLY A 294 -26.60 3.78 15.34
C GLY A 294 -26.38 4.06 16.83
N GLU A 295 -27.21 3.47 17.64
CA GLU A 295 -27.21 3.65 19.09
C GLU A 295 -25.98 3.02 19.76
N LEU A 296 -25.50 1.86 19.25
CA LEU A 296 -24.31 1.20 19.78
C LEU A 296 -23.07 2.10 19.61
N LYS A 297 -22.90 2.72 18.44
CA LYS A 297 -21.80 3.67 18.21
C LYS A 297 -21.86 4.86 19.14
N ARG A 298 -23.07 5.40 19.37
CA ARG A 298 -23.28 6.51 20.31
C ARG A 298 -22.89 6.13 21.73
N LEU A 299 -23.33 4.97 22.19
CA LEU A 299 -23.01 4.47 23.52
C LEU A 299 -21.52 4.23 23.74
N LEU A 300 -20.85 3.64 22.73
CA LEU A 300 -19.40 3.45 22.79
C LEU A 300 -18.64 4.76 22.82
N SER A 301 -19.07 5.76 22.05
CA SER A 301 -18.45 7.09 22.07
C SER A 301 -18.65 7.82 23.41
N GLU A 302 -19.83 7.70 24.01
CA GLU A 302 -20.12 8.24 25.33
C GLU A 302 -19.31 7.53 26.44
N LEU A 303 -19.06 6.24 26.33
CA LEU A 303 -18.18 5.49 27.22
C LEU A 303 -16.71 5.88 27.08
N HIS A 304 -16.29 6.25 25.87
CA HIS A 304 -14.90 6.68 25.60
C HIS A 304 -14.62 8.12 26.05
N ASP A 305 -15.62 8.99 25.94
CA ASP A 305 -15.53 10.39 26.40
C ASP A 305 -16.70 10.76 27.32
N PRO A 306 -16.56 10.48 28.63
CA PRO A 306 -17.62 10.76 29.61
C PRO A 306 -17.83 12.25 29.90
N ALA A 307 -16.99 13.14 29.36
CA ALA A 307 -17.08 14.57 29.64
C ALA A 307 -18.37 15.21 29.11
N GLY A 308 -18.97 14.62 28.04
CA GLY A 308 -20.24 15.08 27.46
C GLY A 308 -21.52 14.53 28.11
N ILE A 309 -21.42 13.65 29.09
CA ILE A 309 -22.62 13.02 29.69
C ILE A 309 -23.30 13.98 30.66
N ALA A 310 -24.56 14.32 30.39
CA ALA A 310 -25.41 15.07 31.35
C ALA A 310 -25.62 14.23 32.62
N MET A 311 -25.11 14.71 33.73
CA MET A 311 -25.07 13.96 34.98
C MET A 311 -26.03 14.46 36.05
N PRO A 312 -26.65 13.57 36.81
CA PRO A 312 -27.16 13.96 38.11
C PRO A 312 -25.98 14.34 39.00
N ARG A 313 -26.13 15.44 39.68
CA ARG A 313 -25.13 15.85 40.68
C ARG A 313 -25.18 14.89 41.86
N PRO A 314 -24.08 14.31 42.32
CA PRO A 314 -24.07 13.55 43.56
C PRO A 314 -24.57 14.44 44.71
N ARG A 315 -25.18 13.85 45.70
CA ARG A 315 -25.58 14.59 46.90
C ARG A 315 -24.38 15.32 47.48
N ALA A 316 -24.60 16.49 48.04
CA ALA A 316 -23.51 17.35 48.54
C ALA A 316 -22.54 16.60 49.47
N GLU A 317 -23.07 15.74 50.32
CA GLU A 317 -22.32 14.88 51.25
C GLU A 317 -21.31 13.96 50.58
N LEU A 318 -21.62 13.45 49.37
CA LEU A 318 -20.72 12.58 48.60
C LEU A 318 -19.72 13.39 47.73
N ARG A 319 -20.17 14.54 47.25
CA ARG A 319 -19.34 15.37 46.37
C ARG A 319 -18.08 15.90 47.05
N ASP A 320 -18.18 16.23 48.34
CA ASP A 320 -17.09 16.81 49.11
C ASP A 320 -16.11 15.74 49.64
N ILE A 321 -16.48 14.46 49.54
CA ILE A 321 -15.67 13.31 49.97
C ILE A 321 -14.96 12.65 48.78
N LEU A 322 -15.57 12.68 47.56
CA LEU A 322 -15.05 12.03 46.40
C LEU A 322 -13.83 12.76 45.82
N ARG A 323 -12.74 12.01 45.61
CA ARG A 323 -11.58 12.51 44.86
C ARG A 323 -11.94 12.65 43.37
N PRO A 324 -11.23 13.52 42.59
CA PRO A 324 -11.53 13.74 41.16
C PRO A 324 -11.69 12.45 40.36
N TYR A 325 -10.79 11.48 40.52
CA TYR A 325 -10.84 10.20 39.79
C TYR A 325 -12.03 9.31 40.25
N GLN A 326 -12.46 9.41 41.52
CA GLN A 326 -13.62 8.70 42.01
C GLN A 326 -14.92 9.33 41.48
N PHE A 327 -14.91 10.63 41.27
CA PHE A 327 -16.01 11.32 40.63
C PHE A 327 -16.19 10.91 39.18
N GLU A 328 -15.09 10.72 38.43
CA GLU A 328 -15.13 10.15 37.08
C GLU A 328 -15.65 8.69 37.10
N GLY A 329 -15.18 7.87 38.01
CA GLY A 329 -15.70 6.50 38.21
C GLY A 329 -17.19 6.46 38.55
N PHE A 330 -17.68 7.40 39.35
CA PHE A 330 -19.12 7.55 39.64
C PHE A 330 -19.92 7.86 38.37
N LYS A 331 -19.42 8.68 37.48
CA LYS A 331 -20.04 8.95 36.18
C LYS A 331 -20.27 7.66 35.38
N TYR A 332 -19.25 6.82 35.28
CA TYR A 332 -19.35 5.54 34.59
C TYR A 332 -20.38 4.60 35.21
N LEU A 333 -20.31 4.44 36.55
CA LEU A 333 -21.24 3.56 37.25
C LEU A 333 -22.67 4.02 37.10
N TRP A 334 -22.91 5.35 37.22
CA TRP A 334 -24.26 5.89 37.03
C TRP A 334 -24.77 5.66 35.62
N ARG A 335 -23.95 5.86 34.61
CA ARG A 335 -24.32 5.64 33.20
C ARG A 335 -24.69 4.18 32.94
N ILE A 336 -23.84 3.24 33.39
CA ILE A 336 -24.14 1.81 33.29
C ILE A 336 -25.45 1.47 34.00
N SER A 337 -25.67 1.98 35.19
CA SER A 337 -26.93 1.76 35.94
C SER A 337 -28.14 2.39 35.28
N ALA A 338 -28.00 3.52 34.59
CA ALA A 338 -29.11 4.19 33.89
C ALA A 338 -29.38 3.56 32.49
N SER A 339 -28.46 2.74 32.00
CA SER A 339 -28.58 2.09 30.69
C SER A 339 -29.15 0.68 30.77
N GLY A 340 -29.34 0.14 31.97
CA GLY A 340 -29.87 -1.17 32.14
C GLY A 340 -29.77 -1.73 33.50
#